data_50656b986f21155d769062e00145d860
#
_entry.id   50656b986f21155d769062e00145d860
#
_cell.length_a   1.000
_cell.length_b   1.000
_cell.length_c   1.000
_cell.angle_alpha   90.00
_cell.angle_beta   90.00
_cell.angle_gamma   90.00
#
_symmetry.space_group_name_H-M   'P 1'
#
loop_
_entity.id
_entity.type
_entity.pdbx_description
1 polymer ?
#
loop_
_entity_poly.entity_id
_entity_poly.type
_entity_poly.pdbx_seq_one_letter_code
_entity_poly.pdbx_strand_id
1 'polypeptide(L)'
;MPPSQGVERAKRALDVLPTGGGTPLAAALHNAHRMATQAQSSGVTNVLLVCITDGRANVPLTTDAPEEGATRRARAGREAHALARRWHAAGWGATVIDTQVSYTSRGEAAMLAKSLGGRYLFLPGAKARDIAAVVTAAANETRQT
;
A
#
# COMPACT_ATOMS: atom_id res chain seq x y z
N MET A 1 -8.43 0.52 -10.72
CA MET A 1 -9.89 0.55 -10.58
C MET A 1 -10.30 1.97 -10.18
N PRO A 2 -11.28 2.59 -10.81
CA PRO A 2 -11.74 3.92 -10.40
C PRO A 2 -12.39 3.88 -9.01
N PRO A 3 -12.44 5.01 -8.29
CA PRO A 3 -13.12 5.11 -7.01
C PRO A 3 -14.56 4.61 -7.11
N SER A 4 -14.99 3.81 -6.16
CA SER A 4 -16.30 3.17 -6.17
C SER A 4 -16.84 3.05 -4.75
N GLN A 5 -18.11 3.34 -4.57
CA GLN A 5 -18.84 3.07 -3.32
C GLN A 5 -19.42 1.65 -3.27
N GLY A 6 -19.30 0.89 -4.35
CA GLY A 6 -19.87 -0.45 -4.47
C GLY A 6 -18.95 -1.56 -3.98
N VAL A 7 -19.22 -2.14 -2.83
CA VAL A 7 -18.49 -3.30 -2.27
C VAL A 7 -18.45 -4.48 -3.24
N GLU A 8 -19.56 -4.77 -3.91
CA GLU A 8 -19.65 -5.86 -4.88
C GLU A 8 -18.75 -5.66 -6.11
N ARG A 9 -18.51 -4.42 -6.51
CA ARG A 9 -17.60 -4.12 -7.61
C ARG A 9 -16.15 -4.36 -7.20
N ALA A 10 -15.77 -3.97 -5.97
CA ALA A 10 -14.45 -4.23 -5.42
C ALA A 10 -14.21 -5.74 -5.28
N LYS A 11 -15.18 -6.47 -4.75
CA LYS A 11 -15.12 -7.92 -4.59
C LYS A 11 -14.89 -8.63 -5.93
N ARG A 12 -15.71 -8.33 -6.94
CA ARG A 12 -15.51 -8.90 -8.29
C ARG A 12 -14.16 -8.59 -8.92
N ALA A 13 -13.62 -7.37 -8.65
CA ALA A 13 -12.30 -7.02 -9.13
C ALA A 13 -11.19 -7.81 -8.43
N LEU A 14 -11.36 -8.14 -7.14
CA LEU A 14 -10.42 -8.97 -6.38
C LEU A 14 -10.48 -10.44 -6.80
N ASP A 15 -11.68 -10.97 -7.08
CA ASP A 15 -11.88 -12.37 -7.45
C ASP A 15 -11.17 -12.77 -8.77
N VAL A 16 -10.94 -11.80 -9.65
CA VAL A 16 -10.24 -12.00 -10.94
C VAL A 16 -8.76 -11.63 -10.92
N LEU A 17 -8.23 -11.17 -9.79
CA LEU A 17 -6.81 -10.83 -9.70
C LEU A 17 -5.96 -12.11 -9.75
N PRO A 18 -4.96 -12.18 -10.63
CA PRO A 18 -4.03 -13.29 -10.63
C PRO A 18 -3.24 -13.31 -9.32
N THR A 19 -3.17 -14.48 -8.70
CA THR A 19 -2.36 -14.72 -7.51
C THR A 19 -0.97 -15.20 -7.91
N GLY A 20 0.05 -14.77 -7.17
CA GLY A 20 1.45 -15.13 -7.41
C GLY A 20 2.23 -14.05 -8.17
N GLY A 21 3.50 -14.31 -8.36
CA GLY A 21 4.42 -13.38 -9.01
C GLY A 21 5.11 -12.40 -8.05
N GLY A 22 5.58 -11.28 -8.58
CA GLY A 22 6.29 -10.28 -7.79
C GLY A 22 5.35 -9.28 -7.14
N THR A 23 5.86 -8.56 -6.15
CA THR A 23 5.14 -7.50 -5.43
C THR A 23 5.47 -6.12 -6.02
N PRO A 24 4.61 -5.55 -6.89
CA PRO A 24 4.84 -4.28 -7.57
C PRO A 24 4.43 -3.10 -6.66
N LEU A 25 5.02 -3.02 -5.47
CA LEU A 25 4.65 -2.03 -4.46
C LEU A 25 4.84 -0.58 -4.95
N ALA A 26 5.92 -0.31 -5.71
CA ALA A 26 6.15 1.00 -6.28
C ALA A 26 5.03 1.40 -7.27
N ALA A 27 4.60 0.48 -8.14
CA ALA A 27 3.50 0.72 -9.05
C ALA A 27 2.17 0.94 -8.32
N ALA A 28 1.92 0.17 -7.25
CA ALA A 28 0.73 0.35 -6.41
C ALA A 28 0.71 1.73 -5.75
N LEU A 29 1.82 2.18 -5.16
CA LEU A 29 1.95 3.51 -4.55
C LEU A 29 1.84 4.63 -5.58
N HIS A 30 2.42 4.46 -6.76
CA HIS A 30 2.27 5.43 -7.85
C HIS A 30 0.80 5.60 -8.26
N ASN A 31 0.09 4.50 -8.45
CA ASN A 31 -1.33 4.54 -8.79
C ASN A 31 -2.18 5.12 -7.65
N ALA A 32 -1.90 4.76 -6.39
CA ALA A 32 -2.58 5.32 -5.23
C ALA A 32 -2.40 6.84 -5.17
N HIS A 33 -1.17 7.35 -5.38
CA HIS A 33 -0.88 8.77 -5.40
C HIS A 33 -1.69 9.49 -6.50
N ARG A 34 -1.73 8.93 -7.69
CA ARG A 34 -2.50 9.48 -8.81
C ARG A 34 -3.99 9.54 -8.50
N MET A 35 -4.55 8.48 -7.90
CA MET A 35 -5.96 8.42 -7.48
C MET A 35 -6.27 9.44 -6.38
N ALA A 36 -5.38 9.59 -5.40
CA ALA A 36 -5.53 10.56 -4.32
C ALA A 36 -5.54 12.00 -4.84
N THR A 37 -4.60 12.33 -5.73
CA THR A 37 -4.54 13.65 -6.38
C THR A 37 -5.83 13.95 -7.15
N GLN A 38 -6.33 12.98 -7.92
CA GLN A 38 -7.59 13.13 -8.65
C GLN A 38 -8.79 13.28 -7.71
N ALA A 39 -8.83 12.54 -6.60
CA ALA A 39 -9.90 12.65 -5.62
C ALA A 39 -9.90 14.05 -4.96
N GLN A 40 -8.73 14.56 -4.60
CA GLN A 40 -8.60 15.92 -4.05
C GLN A 40 -9.06 17.00 -5.04
N SER A 41 -8.69 16.89 -6.31
CA SER A 41 -9.17 17.82 -7.33
C SER A 41 -10.69 17.78 -7.53
N SER A 42 -11.33 16.68 -7.08
CA SER A 42 -12.79 16.51 -7.07
C SER A 42 -13.44 16.87 -5.72
N GLY A 43 -12.69 17.52 -4.80
CA GLY A 43 -13.22 18.00 -3.53
C GLY A 43 -13.11 17.00 -2.36
N VAL A 44 -12.46 15.88 -2.53
CA VAL A 44 -12.17 14.97 -1.39
C VAL A 44 -11.08 15.58 -0.52
N THR A 45 -11.39 15.86 0.73
CA THR A 45 -10.45 16.49 1.69
C THR A 45 -9.58 15.48 2.41
N ASN A 46 -10.12 14.32 2.76
CA ASN A 46 -9.44 13.33 3.58
C ASN A 46 -9.08 12.10 2.76
N VAL A 47 -7.78 11.83 2.67
CA VAL A 47 -7.23 10.67 1.94
C VAL A 47 -6.51 9.75 2.91
N LEU A 48 -6.88 8.48 2.91
CA LEU A 48 -6.24 7.42 3.68
C LEU A 48 -5.78 6.29 2.75
N LEU A 49 -4.49 5.96 2.81
CA LEU A 49 -3.94 4.75 2.20
C LEU A 49 -3.95 3.61 3.23
N VAL A 50 -4.58 2.50 2.89
CA VAL A 50 -4.39 1.25 3.61
C VAL A 50 -3.58 0.30 2.74
N CYS A 51 -2.37 -0.01 3.18
CA CYS A 51 -1.46 -0.93 2.50
C CYS A 51 -1.42 -2.24 3.28
N ILE A 52 -1.90 -3.32 2.68
CA ILE A 52 -1.82 -4.67 3.23
C ILE A 52 -0.68 -5.38 2.51
N THR A 53 0.30 -5.87 3.24
CA THR A 53 1.48 -6.52 2.66
C THR A 53 1.92 -7.70 3.50
N ASP A 54 2.41 -8.74 2.84
CA ASP A 54 3.04 -9.91 3.46
C ASP A 54 4.53 -10.03 3.09
N GLY A 55 5.08 -9.02 2.41
CA GLY A 55 6.42 -9.13 1.88
C GLY A 55 7.03 -7.87 1.33
N ARG A 56 8.07 -8.09 0.51
CA ARG A 56 9.01 -7.10 0.02
C ARG A 56 8.61 -6.59 -1.35
N ALA A 57 8.81 -5.30 -1.58
CA ALA A 57 8.85 -4.78 -2.94
C ALA A 57 9.95 -5.49 -3.75
N ASN A 58 9.59 -6.16 -4.83
CA ASN A 58 10.53 -6.89 -5.66
C ASN A 58 10.37 -6.63 -7.17
N VAL A 59 9.40 -5.82 -7.55
CA VAL A 59 9.16 -5.39 -8.93
C VAL A 59 9.34 -3.88 -9.01
N PRO A 60 10.33 -3.38 -9.76
CA PRO A 60 10.49 -1.94 -10.00
C PRO A 60 9.43 -1.40 -10.95
N LEU A 61 9.31 -0.06 -11.02
CA LEU A 61 8.34 0.63 -11.89
C LEU A 61 8.59 0.35 -13.37
N THR A 62 9.86 0.27 -13.77
CA THR A 62 10.26 -0.02 -15.14
C THR A 62 11.19 -1.24 -15.17
N THR A 63 11.10 -2.02 -16.23
CA THR A 63 11.88 -3.25 -16.42
C THR A 63 12.73 -3.18 -17.70
N ASP A 64 13.27 -2.00 -18.00
CA ASP A 64 13.89 -1.67 -19.29
C ASP A 64 15.25 -2.36 -19.53
N ALA A 65 15.84 -2.98 -18.52
CA ALA A 65 17.09 -3.71 -18.65
C ALA A 65 17.06 -5.01 -17.83
N PRO A 66 17.76 -6.06 -18.29
CA PRO A 66 17.99 -7.25 -17.49
C PRO A 66 18.85 -6.88 -16.27
N GLU A 67 18.28 -7.01 -15.08
CA GLU A 67 18.97 -6.77 -13.81
C GLU A 67 19.00 -8.06 -12.97
N GLU A 68 20.11 -8.25 -12.26
CA GLU A 68 20.19 -9.30 -11.24
C GLU A 68 19.11 -9.13 -10.17
N GLY A 69 18.62 -10.25 -9.65
CA GLY A 69 17.50 -10.25 -8.71
C GLY A 69 17.72 -9.40 -7.45
N ALA A 70 18.96 -9.30 -6.96
CA ALA A 70 19.29 -8.46 -5.81
C ALA A 70 19.22 -6.97 -6.14
N THR A 71 19.82 -6.55 -7.25
CA THR A 71 19.81 -5.16 -7.74
C THR A 71 18.40 -4.72 -8.06
N ARG A 72 17.62 -5.56 -8.74
CA ARG A 72 16.21 -5.30 -9.04
C ARG A 72 15.38 -5.09 -7.78
N ARG A 73 15.54 -5.93 -6.75
CA ARG A 73 14.85 -5.77 -5.47
C ARG A 73 15.25 -4.49 -4.75
N ALA A 74 16.54 -4.17 -4.71
CA ALA A 74 17.02 -2.93 -4.11
C ALA A 74 16.45 -1.69 -4.80
N ARG A 75 16.36 -1.71 -6.14
CA ARG A 75 15.74 -0.64 -6.93
C ARG A 75 14.25 -0.51 -6.61
N ALA A 76 13.50 -1.61 -6.65
CA ALA A 76 12.08 -1.64 -6.31
C ALA A 76 11.80 -1.07 -4.91
N GLY A 77 12.62 -1.41 -3.93
CA GLY A 77 12.54 -0.86 -2.57
C GLY A 77 12.78 0.65 -2.53
N ARG A 78 13.84 1.14 -3.20
CA ARG A 78 14.13 2.59 -3.26
C ARG A 78 12.99 3.37 -3.92
N GLU A 79 12.44 2.87 -5.02
CA GLU A 79 11.31 3.48 -5.72
C GLU A 79 10.06 3.52 -4.84
N ALA A 80 9.73 2.43 -4.15
CA ALA A 80 8.61 2.37 -3.23
C ALA A 80 8.77 3.39 -2.07
N HIS A 81 9.95 3.46 -1.46
CA HIS A 81 10.21 4.44 -0.40
C HIS A 81 10.19 5.89 -0.90
N ALA A 82 10.64 6.16 -2.12
CA ALA A 82 10.55 7.49 -2.71
C ALA A 82 9.10 7.93 -2.89
N LEU A 83 8.24 7.04 -3.39
CA LEU A 83 6.80 7.30 -3.54
C LEU A 83 6.09 7.42 -2.18
N ALA A 84 6.48 6.61 -1.20
CA ALA A 84 5.97 6.71 0.16
C ALA A 84 6.28 8.08 0.80
N ARG A 85 7.49 8.60 0.62
CA ARG A 85 7.83 9.96 1.08
C ARG A 85 7.02 11.06 0.37
N ARG A 86 6.72 10.88 -0.92
CA ARG A 86 5.83 11.82 -1.64
C ARG A 86 4.41 11.80 -1.09
N TRP A 87 3.91 10.61 -0.71
CA TRP A 87 2.63 10.47 -0.03
C TRP A 87 2.60 11.24 1.29
N HIS A 88 3.62 11.05 2.12
CA HIS A 88 3.78 11.76 3.39
C HIS A 88 3.86 13.29 3.20
N ALA A 89 4.63 13.74 2.21
CA ALA A 89 4.77 15.17 1.89
C ALA A 89 3.46 15.81 1.42
N ALA A 90 2.54 15.02 0.86
CA ALA A 90 1.19 15.48 0.50
C ALA A 90 0.24 15.60 1.72
N GLY A 91 0.69 15.22 2.92
CA GLY A 91 -0.11 15.27 4.15
C GLY A 91 -1.21 14.21 4.22
N TRP A 92 -1.14 13.17 3.41
CA TRP A 92 -2.17 12.13 3.38
C TRP A 92 -1.94 11.05 4.44
N GLY A 93 -3.03 10.55 5.04
CA GLY A 93 -2.98 9.49 6.02
C GLY A 93 -2.55 8.15 5.42
N ALA A 94 -1.85 7.34 6.20
CA ALA A 94 -1.48 5.99 5.80
C ALA A 94 -1.50 4.99 6.96
N THR A 95 -1.88 3.75 6.66
CA THR A 95 -1.78 2.62 7.58
C THR A 95 -1.21 1.43 6.81
N VAL A 96 -0.12 0.85 7.31
CA VAL A 96 0.47 -0.37 6.76
C VAL A 96 0.14 -1.53 7.68
N ILE A 97 -0.54 -2.53 7.13
CA ILE A 97 -0.90 -3.78 7.79
C ILE A 97 0.05 -4.86 7.28
N ASP A 98 0.90 -5.34 8.15
CA ASP A 98 1.84 -6.43 7.89
C ASP A 98 1.21 -7.76 8.32
N THR A 99 0.87 -8.59 7.33
CA THR A 99 0.26 -9.91 7.55
C THR A 99 1.28 -11.05 7.52
N GLN A 100 2.57 -10.73 7.45
CA GLN A 100 3.63 -11.70 7.30
C GLN A 100 3.75 -12.62 8.53
N VAL A 101 3.79 -13.92 8.28
CA VAL A 101 3.96 -14.94 9.33
C VAL A 101 5.44 -15.17 9.65
N SER A 102 6.34 -14.89 8.69
CA SER A 102 7.77 -15.15 8.84
C SER A 102 8.52 -14.00 9.51
N TYR A 103 9.45 -14.33 10.41
CA TYR A 103 10.25 -13.38 11.20
C TYR A 103 11.26 -12.56 10.36
N THR A 104 11.59 -13.02 9.17
CA THR A 104 12.75 -12.55 8.40
C THR A 104 12.57 -11.22 7.66
N SER A 105 11.38 -10.64 7.62
CA SER A 105 11.09 -9.42 6.82
C SER A 105 10.35 -8.31 7.58
N ARG A 106 10.22 -8.41 8.91
CA ARG A 106 9.46 -7.44 9.73
C ARG A 106 9.90 -5.98 9.60
N GLY A 107 11.16 -5.75 9.21
CA GLY A 107 11.68 -4.39 9.10
C GLY A 107 11.15 -3.60 7.90
N GLU A 108 10.81 -4.26 6.79
CA GLU A 108 10.49 -3.56 5.54
C GLU A 108 9.12 -2.89 5.58
N ALA A 109 8.09 -3.58 6.09
CA ALA A 109 6.76 -3.00 6.22
C ALA A 109 6.74 -1.85 7.26
N ALA A 110 7.48 -1.97 8.35
CA ALA A 110 7.64 -0.90 9.33
C ALA A 110 8.39 0.31 8.74
N MET A 111 9.44 0.08 7.94
CA MET A 111 10.15 1.14 7.23
C MET A 111 9.27 1.83 6.18
N LEU A 112 8.42 1.07 5.49
CA LEU A 112 7.44 1.62 4.56
C LEU A 112 6.45 2.53 5.29
N ALA A 113 5.88 2.08 6.41
CA ALA A 113 4.98 2.89 7.23
C ALA A 113 5.64 4.19 7.69
N LYS A 114 6.90 4.12 8.15
CA LYS A 114 7.69 5.30 8.49
C LYS A 114 7.87 6.25 7.31
N SER A 115 8.15 5.73 6.12
CA SER A 115 8.32 6.54 4.91
C SER A 115 7.01 7.19 4.45
N LEU A 116 5.88 6.53 4.69
CA LEU A 116 4.53 7.05 4.46
C LEU A 116 4.09 8.07 5.51
N GLY A 117 4.84 8.24 6.62
CA GLY A 117 4.39 9.01 7.78
C GLY A 117 3.16 8.42 8.45
N GLY A 118 2.93 7.11 8.28
CA GLY A 118 1.72 6.42 8.68
C GLY A 118 1.91 5.44 9.84
N ARG A 119 0.83 4.75 10.18
CA ARG A 119 0.80 3.74 11.25
C ARG A 119 1.27 2.39 10.72
N TYR A 120 1.99 1.65 11.55
CA TYR A 120 2.36 0.25 11.30
C TYR A 120 1.58 -0.67 12.24
N LEU A 121 0.97 -1.69 11.68
CA LEU A 121 0.23 -2.71 12.41
C LEU A 121 0.71 -4.09 11.97
N PHE A 122 1.16 -4.88 12.93
CA PHE A 122 1.57 -6.26 12.69
C PHE A 122 0.42 -7.20 13.06
N LEU A 123 -0.14 -7.87 12.07
CA LEU A 123 -1.30 -8.78 12.21
C LEU A 123 -1.03 -10.11 11.49
N PRO A 124 -0.11 -10.94 12.00
CA PRO A 124 0.21 -12.22 11.37
C PRO A 124 -1.00 -13.15 11.38
N GLY A 125 -1.31 -13.74 10.23
CA GLY A 125 -2.43 -14.65 10.10
C GLY A 125 -3.81 -14.02 10.29
N ALA A 126 -3.90 -12.67 10.19
CA ALA A 126 -5.16 -11.95 10.32
C ALA A 126 -6.22 -12.47 9.35
N LYS A 127 -7.42 -12.64 9.86
CA LYS A 127 -8.60 -12.95 9.04
C LYS A 127 -9.17 -11.67 8.45
N ALA A 128 -9.95 -11.80 7.39
CA ALA A 128 -10.57 -10.65 6.71
C ALA A 128 -11.33 -9.72 7.66
N ARG A 129 -12.00 -10.26 8.69
CA ARG A 129 -12.71 -9.47 9.71
C ARG A 129 -11.78 -8.59 10.56
N ASP A 130 -10.58 -9.08 10.86
CA ASP A 130 -9.62 -8.37 11.71
C ASP A 130 -9.05 -7.18 10.92
N ILE A 131 -8.73 -7.40 9.65
CA ILE A 131 -8.32 -6.35 8.71
C ILE A 131 -9.45 -5.32 8.53
N ALA A 132 -10.67 -5.76 8.32
CA ALA A 132 -11.82 -4.87 8.15
C ALA A 132 -12.05 -3.98 9.38
N ALA A 133 -11.90 -4.51 10.59
CA ALA A 133 -12.01 -3.73 11.83
C ALA A 133 -10.95 -2.63 11.89
N VAL A 134 -9.71 -2.95 11.57
CA VAL A 134 -8.58 -1.98 11.54
C VAL A 134 -8.82 -0.90 10.49
N VAL A 135 -9.24 -1.27 9.28
CA VAL A 135 -9.53 -0.33 8.20
C VAL A 135 -10.65 0.63 8.60
N THR A 136 -11.71 0.10 9.20
CA THR A 136 -12.84 0.92 9.68
C THR A 136 -12.40 1.91 10.77
N ALA A 137 -11.61 1.47 11.74
CA ALA A 137 -11.07 2.34 12.78
C ALA A 137 -10.21 3.47 12.19
N ALA A 138 -9.26 3.13 11.31
CA ALA A 138 -8.38 4.10 10.65
C ALA A 138 -9.17 5.12 9.80
N ALA A 139 -10.20 4.67 9.08
CA ALA A 139 -11.06 5.55 8.30
C ALA A 139 -11.87 6.53 9.17
N ASN A 140 -12.34 6.08 10.33
CA ASN A 140 -13.08 6.94 11.26
C ASN A 140 -12.17 8.00 11.89
N GLU A 141 -10.94 7.65 12.27
CA GLU A 141 -9.94 8.61 12.77
C GLU A 141 -9.63 9.69 11.74
N THR A 142 -9.45 9.32 10.47
CA THR A 142 -9.16 10.27 9.39
C THR A 142 -10.30 11.24 9.12
N ARG A 143 -11.55 10.89 9.44
CA ARG A 143 -12.72 11.77 9.30
C ARG A 143 -12.85 12.82 10.40
N GLN A 144 -12.20 12.61 11.53
CA GLN A 144 -12.29 13.49 12.71
C GLN A 144 -11.20 14.57 12.74
N THR A 145 -10.23 14.46 11.84
CA THR A 145 -9.13 15.41 11.67
C THR A 145 -9.39 16.34 10.49
#